data_c4ad2c60df5f1e55f98e8982bef62283
#
_entry.id   c4ad2c60df5f1e55f98e8982bef62283
#
_cell.length_a   1.000
_cell.length_b   1.000
_cell.length_c   1.000
_cell.angle_alpha   90.00
_cell.angle_beta   90.00
_cell.angle_gamma   90.00
#
_symmetry.space_group_name_H-M   'P 1'
#
loop_
_entity.id
_entity.type
_entity.pdbx_description
1 polymer ?
#
loop_
_entity_poly.entity_id
_entity_poly.type
_entity_poly.pdbx_seq_one_letter_code
_entity_poly.pdbx_strand_id
1 'polypeptide(L)'
;MTHKTGTREDWLAARLELLNAEKALTRRGDELARQRQDLPWVRIDKTYRFDTDEGSATLADLFRGRSQLLVYHFMFGPDYTAGCPACSAIADGFNGFAVHLANHDVMLWAVSRAPIAKLRMYRQRMGWSFPWASSFGGDFNPDFNVFFTEQQQREGGIDYNYRREEPIEPRSGEKREADIASRTTPDGATLFAGMSGTDKATYTRERPGISAFALEDGVVYHTYSAYARGLDGLWGMYQWLDRAPKGRNETGVWFRRRDEYKA
;
A
#
# COMPACT_ATOMS: atom_id res chain seq x y z
N MET A 1 -17.73 -22.43 -16.27
CA MET A 1 -19.01 -21.91 -15.75
C MET A 1 -19.95 -21.75 -16.93
N THR A 2 -21.14 -22.32 -16.88
CA THR A 2 -22.20 -22.05 -17.85
C THR A 2 -22.80 -20.70 -17.54
N HIS A 3 -22.68 -19.72 -18.46
CA HIS A 3 -23.29 -18.39 -18.30
C HIS A 3 -24.81 -18.51 -18.41
N LYS A 4 -25.52 -17.85 -17.50
CA LYS A 4 -26.97 -17.69 -17.58
C LYS A 4 -27.28 -16.72 -18.74
N THR A 5 -28.09 -17.17 -19.69
CA THR A 5 -28.61 -16.33 -20.78
C THR A 5 -30.05 -15.96 -20.49
N GLY A 6 -30.51 -14.81 -20.96
CA GLY A 6 -31.89 -14.33 -20.79
C GLY A 6 -32.25 -13.27 -21.82
N THR A 7 -33.47 -12.79 -21.75
CA THR A 7 -33.95 -11.67 -22.56
C THR A 7 -33.39 -10.34 -22.07
N ARG A 8 -33.58 -9.26 -22.85
CA ARG A 8 -33.25 -7.91 -22.43
C ARG A 8 -34.06 -7.47 -21.20
N GLU A 9 -35.28 -7.94 -21.07
CA GLU A 9 -36.17 -7.65 -19.94
C GLU A 9 -35.68 -8.34 -18.67
N ASP A 10 -35.31 -9.63 -18.74
CA ASP A 10 -34.71 -10.37 -17.63
C ASP A 10 -33.41 -9.68 -17.14
N TRP A 11 -32.57 -9.28 -18.09
CA TRP A 11 -31.33 -8.57 -17.77
C TRP A 11 -31.61 -7.24 -17.06
N LEU A 12 -32.58 -6.45 -17.55
CA LEU A 12 -32.91 -5.16 -16.96
C LEU A 12 -33.46 -5.30 -15.53
N ALA A 13 -34.34 -6.29 -15.30
CA ALA A 13 -34.87 -6.56 -13.97
C ALA A 13 -33.72 -6.87 -12.98
N ALA A 14 -32.84 -7.81 -13.32
CA ALA A 14 -31.69 -8.15 -12.49
C ALA A 14 -30.71 -6.96 -12.32
N ARG A 15 -30.52 -6.14 -13.38
CA ARG A 15 -29.65 -4.97 -13.32
C ARG A 15 -30.16 -3.89 -12.38
N LEU A 16 -31.48 -3.70 -12.30
CA LEU A 16 -32.11 -2.72 -11.39
C LEU A 16 -31.96 -3.14 -9.93
N GLU A 17 -32.04 -4.43 -9.62
CA GLU A 17 -31.76 -4.94 -8.26
C GLU A 17 -30.29 -4.69 -7.88
N LEU A 18 -29.36 -5.05 -8.76
CA LEU A 18 -27.93 -4.79 -8.54
C LEU A 18 -27.65 -3.28 -8.37
N LEU A 19 -28.30 -2.41 -9.16
CA LEU A 19 -28.15 -0.96 -9.04
C LEU A 19 -28.53 -0.44 -7.65
N ASN A 20 -29.54 -1.01 -7.02
CA ASN A 20 -29.93 -0.63 -5.65
C ASN A 20 -28.81 -0.98 -4.64
N ALA A 21 -28.17 -2.14 -4.78
CA ALA A 21 -27.04 -2.53 -3.95
C ALA A 21 -25.80 -1.64 -4.19
N GLU A 22 -25.49 -1.29 -5.46
CA GLU A 22 -24.40 -0.37 -5.81
C GLU A 22 -24.62 1.04 -5.21
N LYS A 23 -25.86 1.56 -5.27
CA LYS A 23 -26.22 2.83 -4.63
C LYS A 23 -26.08 2.78 -3.10
N ALA A 24 -26.43 1.66 -2.47
CA ALA A 24 -26.25 1.48 -1.04
C ALA A 24 -24.75 1.48 -0.66
N LEU A 25 -23.90 0.82 -1.45
CA LEU A 25 -22.45 0.82 -1.26
C LEU A 25 -21.87 2.22 -1.40
N THR A 26 -22.31 3.01 -2.42
CA THR A 26 -21.87 4.39 -2.60
C THR A 26 -22.21 5.25 -1.37
N ARG A 27 -23.48 5.21 -0.90
CA ARG A 27 -23.88 5.94 0.32
C ARG A 27 -23.08 5.51 1.56
N ARG A 28 -22.79 4.21 1.70
CA ARG A 28 -21.94 3.73 2.78
C ARG A 28 -20.51 4.23 2.67
N GLY A 29 -19.98 4.33 1.44
CA GLY A 29 -18.67 4.95 1.17
C GLY A 29 -18.61 6.41 1.61
N ASP A 30 -19.63 7.21 1.27
CA ASP A 30 -19.74 8.63 1.67
C ASP A 30 -19.83 8.78 3.20
N GLU A 31 -20.58 7.92 3.84
CA GLU A 31 -20.69 7.86 5.31
C GLU A 31 -19.32 7.59 5.96
N LEU A 32 -18.57 6.58 5.48
CA LEU A 32 -17.23 6.25 5.97
C LEU A 32 -16.24 7.40 5.72
N ALA A 33 -16.39 8.14 4.61
CA ALA A 33 -15.57 9.32 4.34
C ALA A 33 -15.79 10.40 5.42
N ARG A 34 -17.05 10.68 5.80
CA ARG A 34 -17.35 11.61 6.91
C ARG A 34 -16.79 11.10 8.24
N GLN A 35 -16.99 9.83 8.57
CA GLN A 35 -16.47 9.25 9.82
C GLN A 35 -14.93 9.36 9.91
N ARG A 36 -14.18 9.29 8.79
CA ARG A 36 -12.74 9.53 8.79
C ARG A 36 -12.39 10.97 9.12
N GLN A 37 -13.22 11.94 8.71
CA GLN A 37 -13.01 13.36 9.03
C GLN A 37 -13.28 13.67 10.51
N ASP A 38 -14.14 12.88 11.15
CA ASP A 38 -14.51 13.03 12.57
C ASP A 38 -13.47 12.40 13.53
N LEU A 39 -12.43 11.73 13.01
CA LEU A 39 -11.38 11.16 13.86
C LEU A 39 -10.59 12.26 14.58
N PRO A 40 -10.22 12.06 15.86
CA PRO A 40 -9.36 13.00 16.55
C PRO A 40 -7.97 13.06 15.91
N TRP A 41 -7.44 14.27 15.76
CA TRP A 41 -6.10 14.49 15.22
C TRP A 41 -5.07 14.35 16.34
N VAL A 42 -3.93 13.73 16.01
CA VAL A 42 -2.81 13.53 16.93
C VAL A 42 -1.67 14.44 16.53
N ARG A 43 -1.29 15.37 17.42
CA ARG A 43 -0.16 16.26 17.21
C ARG A 43 1.13 15.45 17.06
N ILE A 44 1.96 15.81 16.08
CA ILE A 44 3.29 15.25 15.85
C ILE A 44 4.34 16.19 16.43
N ASP A 45 4.91 15.82 17.58
CA ASP A 45 5.97 16.58 18.24
C ASP A 45 7.38 16.15 17.81
N LYS A 46 7.52 14.93 17.25
CA LYS A 46 8.78 14.36 16.79
C LYS A 46 9.16 14.94 15.42
N THR A 47 10.40 15.33 15.26
CA THR A 47 10.94 15.78 13.98
C THR A 47 11.38 14.59 13.15
N TYR A 48 10.67 14.29 12.06
CA TYR A 48 11.09 13.31 11.07
C TYR A 48 11.86 13.98 9.95
N ARG A 49 12.92 13.33 9.46
CA ARG A 49 13.73 13.77 8.32
C ARG A 49 13.68 12.72 7.21
N PHE A 50 13.70 13.23 5.99
CA PHE A 50 13.64 12.45 4.77
C PHE A 50 14.69 12.96 3.80
N ASP A 51 15.28 12.07 3.02
CA ASP A 51 16.02 12.46 1.83
C ASP A 51 15.08 12.51 0.63
N THR A 52 15.14 13.60 -0.13
CA THR A 52 14.35 13.83 -1.35
C THR A 52 15.27 14.13 -2.53
N ASP A 53 14.71 14.30 -3.71
CA ASP A 53 15.47 14.75 -4.89
C ASP A 53 16.05 16.17 -4.69
N GLU A 54 15.46 16.96 -3.81
CA GLU A 54 15.81 18.36 -3.54
C GLU A 54 16.72 18.49 -2.29
N GLY A 55 17.06 17.38 -1.64
CA GLY A 55 17.86 17.34 -0.42
C GLY A 55 17.07 16.86 0.80
N SER A 56 17.56 17.16 2.01
CA SER A 56 16.90 16.78 3.25
C SER A 56 15.64 17.62 3.49
N ALA A 57 14.55 16.97 3.88
CA ALA A 57 13.25 17.58 4.17
C ALA A 57 12.70 17.08 5.50
N THR A 58 11.92 17.89 6.20
CA THR A 58 11.11 17.50 7.35
C THR A 58 9.72 17.02 6.90
N LEU A 59 8.93 16.44 7.83
CA LEU A 59 7.55 16.07 7.53
C LEU A 59 6.71 17.30 7.11
N ALA A 60 6.95 18.46 7.71
CA ALA A 60 6.30 19.72 7.33
C ALA A 60 6.68 20.19 5.91
N ASP A 61 7.93 20.00 5.50
CA ASP A 61 8.39 20.37 4.15
C ASP A 61 7.71 19.51 3.06
N LEU A 62 7.31 18.26 3.38
CA LEU A 62 6.62 17.38 2.43
C LEU A 62 5.24 17.92 2.01
N PHE A 63 4.63 18.82 2.76
CA PHE A 63 3.37 19.49 2.37
C PHE A 63 3.52 20.40 1.17
N ARG A 64 4.72 20.93 0.90
CA ARG A 64 5.00 21.81 -0.25
C ARG A 64 4.00 22.96 -0.36
N GLY A 65 3.68 23.60 0.75
CA GLY A 65 2.77 24.75 0.82
C GLY A 65 1.28 24.40 0.79
N ARG A 66 0.92 23.11 0.87
CA ARG A 66 -0.47 22.65 1.02
C ARG A 66 -0.79 22.39 2.48
N SER A 67 -2.07 22.38 2.83
CA SER A 67 -2.51 22.09 4.19
C SER A 67 -2.69 20.59 4.49
N GLN A 68 -2.70 19.74 3.45
CA GLN A 68 -2.95 18.29 3.57
C GLN A 68 -1.85 17.47 2.91
N LEU A 69 -1.49 16.35 3.54
CA LEU A 69 -0.47 15.43 3.04
C LEU A 69 -0.96 13.99 3.14
N LEU A 70 -0.83 13.26 2.05
CA LEU A 70 -0.96 11.80 1.99
C LEU A 70 0.41 11.16 1.79
N VAL A 71 0.75 10.21 2.64
CA VAL A 71 1.98 9.42 2.54
C VAL A 71 1.61 7.98 2.27
N TYR A 72 1.99 7.46 1.11
CA TYR A 72 1.92 6.04 0.81
C TYR A 72 3.22 5.37 1.28
N HIS A 73 3.12 4.50 2.28
CA HIS A 73 4.24 3.71 2.77
C HIS A 73 4.50 2.56 1.80
N PHE A 74 5.45 2.77 0.91
CA PHE A 74 5.77 1.84 -0.15
C PHE A 74 6.87 0.86 0.31
N MET A 75 6.61 -0.44 0.25
CA MET A 75 7.57 -1.47 0.64
C MET A 75 8.77 -1.51 -0.32
N PHE A 76 9.83 -0.84 0.06
CA PHE A 76 11.13 -0.86 -0.59
C PHE A 76 12.22 -0.66 0.48
N GLY A 77 12.64 -1.77 1.09
CA GLY A 77 13.70 -1.78 2.08
C GLY A 77 15.09 -1.56 1.47
N PRO A 78 16.10 -1.22 2.29
CA PRO A 78 17.47 -1.01 1.83
C PRO A 78 18.07 -2.24 1.13
N ASP A 79 17.69 -3.43 1.55
CA ASP A 79 18.20 -4.71 1.05
C ASP A 79 17.45 -5.23 -0.19
N TYR A 80 16.37 -4.58 -0.61
CA TYR A 80 15.61 -4.98 -1.80
C TYR A 80 16.33 -4.53 -3.07
N THR A 81 16.28 -5.36 -4.13
CA THR A 81 16.78 -4.99 -5.46
C THR A 81 15.72 -4.24 -6.30
N ALA A 82 14.45 -4.42 -5.97
CA ALA A 82 13.33 -3.74 -6.62
C ALA A 82 12.18 -3.55 -5.63
N GLY A 83 11.33 -2.56 -5.86
CA GLY A 83 10.15 -2.30 -5.04
C GLY A 83 9.15 -3.47 -5.07
N CYS A 84 8.33 -3.62 -4.02
CA CYS A 84 7.27 -4.64 -3.93
C CYS A 84 6.35 -4.58 -5.16
N PRO A 85 6.05 -5.72 -5.82
CA PRO A 85 5.17 -5.75 -7.00
C PRO A 85 3.75 -5.24 -6.73
N ALA A 86 3.16 -5.60 -5.58
CA ALA A 86 1.82 -5.13 -5.19
C ALA A 86 1.80 -3.62 -4.97
N CYS A 87 2.79 -3.08 -4.22
CA CYS A 87 2.93 -1.64 -4.03
C CYS A 87 3.13 -0.92 -5.37
N SER A 88 3.88 -1.52 -6.30
CA SER A 88 4.09 -0.96 -7.64
C SER A 88 2.79 -0.90 -8.44
N ALA A 89 1.99 -1.97 -8.41
CA ALA A 89 0.71 -2.00 -9.12
C ALA A 89 -0.32 -0.99 -8.53
N ILE A 90 -0.27 -0.71 -7.23
CA ILE A 90 -1.05 0.36 -6.61
C ILE A 90 -0.52 1.73 -7.05
N ALA A 91 0.79 1.93 -6.97
CA ALA A 91 1.45 3.20 -7.28
C ALA A 91 1.35 3.60 -8.76
N ASP A 92 1.17 2.65 -9.67
CA ASP A 92 0.90 2.93 -11.09
C ASP A 92 -0.33 3.83 -11.29
N GLY A 93 -1.29 3.81 -10.37
CA GLY A 93 -2.44 4.71 -10.36
C GLY A 93 -2.13 6.15 -9.94
N PHE A 94 -1.04 6.40 -9.21
CA PHE A 94 -0.78 7.71 -8.58
C PHE A 94 -0.48 8.82 -9.59
N ASN A 95 0.17 8.51 -10.70
CA ASN A 95 0.51 9.50 -11.73
C ASN A 95 -0.71 10.30 -12.21
N GLY A 96 -1.83 9.61 -12.44
CA GLY A 96 -3.05 10.26 -12.91
C GLY A 96 -3.75 11.09 -11.83
N PHE A 97 -3.55 10.79 -10.56
CA PHE A 97 -4.27 11.45 -9.47
C PHE A 97 -3.48 12.57 -8.79
N ALA A 98 -2.15 12.51 -8.82
CA ALA A 98 -1.30 13.47 -8.09
C ALA A 98 -1.59 14.93 -8.45
N VAL A 99 -1.84 15.24 -9.73
CA VAL A 99 -2.17 16.61 -10.19
C VAL A 99 -3.52 17.07 -9.65
N HIS A 100 -4.52 16.20 -9.59
CA HIS A 100 -5.84 16.54 -9.07
C HIS A 100 -5.81 16.75 -7.57
N LEU A 101 -5.11 15.88 -6.83
CA LEU A 101 -4.88 16.04 -5.40
C LEU A 101 -4.18 17.36 -5.09
N ALA A 102 -3.12 17.69 -5.83
CA ALA A 102 -2.37 18.93 -5.66
C ALA A 102 -3.23 20.17 -5.90
N ASN A 103 -4.17 20.13 -6.87
CA ASN A 103 -5.13 21.21 -7.11
C ASN A 103 -6.23 21.29 -6.03
N HIS A 104 -6.40 20.23 -5.24
CA HIS A 104 -7.35 20.17 -4.14
C HIS A 104 -6.67 20.27 -2.77
N ASP A 105 -5.56 20.99 -2.72
CA ASP A 105 -4.79 21.27 -1.51
C ASP A 105 -4.27 19.99 -0.78
N VAL A 106 -3.99 18.93 -1.53
CA VAL A 106 -3.46 17.67 -1.00
C VAL A 106 -2.15 17.33 -1.68
N MET A 107 -1.07 17.18 -0.91
CA MET A 107 0.18 16.66 -1.41
C MET A 107 0.23 15.14 -1.25
N LEU A 108 0.69 14.42 -2.28
CA LEU A 108 0.91 12.97 -2.23
C LEU A 108 2.40 12.67 -2.37
N TRP A 109 2.92 11.86 -1.44
CA TRP A 109 4.27 11.29 -1.51
C TRP A 109 4.22 9.78 -1.35
N ALA A 110 5.11 9.07 -2.06
CA ALA A 110 5.55 7.76 -1.61
C ALA A 110 6.71 7.92 -0.64
N VAL A 111 6.77 7.08 0.40
CA VAL A 111 7.88 7.03 1.35
C VAL A 111 8.35 5.58 1.49
N SER A 112 9.66 5.36 1.48
CA SER A 112 10.29 4.05 1.63
C SER A 112 11.60 4.16 2.40
N ARG A 113 12.07 3.02 2.94
CA ARG A 113 13.33 2.95 3.68
C ARG A 113 14.58 2.74 2.80
N ALA A 114 14.44 2.43 1.51
CA ALA A 114 15.59 2.37 0.61
C ALA A 114 16.25 3.74 0.47
N PRO A 115 17.59 3.82 0.30
CA PRO A 115 18.29 5.09 0.06
C PRO A 115 17.73 5.83 -1.16
N ILE A 116 17.69 7.16 -1.12
CA ILE A 116 17.07 8.01 -2.15
C ILE A 116 17.59 7.73 -3.56
N ALA A 117 18.87 7.43 -3.73
CA ALA A 117 19.44 7.09 -5.03
C ALA A 117 18.77 5.83 -5.64
N LYS A 118 18.47 4.82 -4.82
CA LYS A 118 17.77 3.60 -5.25
C LYS A 118 16.32 3.89 -5.61
N LEU A 119 15.62 4.71 -4.83
CA LEU A 119 14.25 5.13 -5.10
C LEU A 119 14.15 5.91 -6.41
N ARG A 120 15.10 6.81 -6.67
CA ARG A 120 15.17 7.60 -7.90
C ARG A 120 15.32 6.72 -9.15
N MET A 121 16.24 5.77 -9.13
CA MET A 121 16.43 4.82 -10.24
C MET A 121 15.17 3.99 -10.50
N TYR A 122 14.52 3.51 -9.43
CA TYR A 122 13.32 2.72 -9.57
C TYR A 122 12.12 3.55 -10.06
N ARG A 123 11.94 4.77 -9.57
CA ARG A 123 10.92 5.71 -10.05
C ARG A 123 11.09 5.99 -11.54
N GLN A 124 12.34 6.20 -11.98
CA GLN A 124 12.67 6.40 -13.41
C GLN A 124 12.33 5.14 -14.24
N ARG A 125 12.72 3.95 -13.78
CA ARG A 125 12.36 2.67 -14.42
C ARG A 125 10.86 2.55 -14.62
N MET A 126 10.08 2.89 -13.59
CA MET A 126 8.63 2.79 -13.61
C MET A 126 7.96 3.98 -14.34
N GLY A 127 8.69 5.02 -14.72
CA GLY A 127 8.17 6.23 -15.36
C GLY A 127 7.17 7.01 -14.49
N TRP A 128 7.34 6.97 -13.17
CA TRP A 128 6.49 7.70 -12.22
C TRP A 128 6.93 9.15 -12.06
N SER A 129 5.94 10.06 -11.99
CA SER A 129 6.15 11.49 -11.82
C SER A 129 5.85 12.01 -10.42
N PHE A 130 5.13 11.24 -9.60
CA PHE A 130 4.87 11.61 -8.21
C PHE A 130 6.17 11.61 -7.39
N PRO A 131 6.29 12.46 -6.37
CA PRO A 131 7.48 12.56 -5.54
C PRO A 131 7.64 11.34 -4.62
N TRP A 132 8.89 10.98 -4.34
CA TRP A 132 9.24 9.87 -3.47
C TRP A 132 10.35 10.29 -2.51
N ALA A 133 10.16 10.05 -1.22
CA ALA A 133 11.12 10.39 -0.18
C ALA A 133 11.68 9.11 0.49
N SER A 134 12.94 9.18 0.90
CA SER A 134 13.59 8.15 1.68
C SER A 134 13.53 8.48 3.17
N SER A 135 13.05 7.55 3.97
CA SER A 135 13.12 7.58 5.45
C SER A 135 14.28 6.72 5.97
N PHE A 136 15.31 6.47 5.15
CA PHE A 136 16.45 5.60 5.51
C PHE A 136 17.12 6.06 6.79
N GLY A 137 17.30 5.13 7.74
CA GLY A 137 17.94 5.42 9.03
C GLY A 137 17.08 6.21 10.03
N GLY A 138 15.86 6.62 9.64
CA GLY A 138 14.94 7.35 10.52
C GLY A 138 13.86 6.48 11.15
N ASP A 139 13.14 7.07 12.10
CA ASP A 139 12.10 6.38 12.90
C ASP A 139 10.70 6.48 12.29
N PHE A 140 10.53 7.16 11.15
CA PHE A 140 9.20 7.39 10.58
C PHE A 140 8.44 6.09 10.30
N ASN A 141 9.08 5.12 9.63
CA ASN A 141 8.42 3.84 9.33
C ASN A 141 8.13 2.99 10.58
N PRO A 142 9.04 2.87 11.57
CA PRO A 142 8.72 2.24 12.87
C PRO A 142 7.54 2.89 13.58
N ASP A 143 7.53 4.21 13.71
CA ASP A 143 6.50 4.95 14.46
C ASP A 143 5.11 4.87 13.79
N PHE A 144 5.05 4.65 12.47
CA PHE A 144 3.81 4.41 11.73
C PHE A 144 3.50 2.93 11.47
N ASN A 145 4.13 2.01 12.22
CA ASN A 145 3.90 0.56 12.19
C ASN A 145 4.02 -0.06 10.78
N VAL A 146 4.96 0.42 9.98
CA VAL A 146 5.22 -0.09 8.62
C VAL A 146 6.64 -0.61 8.42
N PHE A 147 7.43 -0.65 9.50
CA PHE A 147 8.70 -1.36 9.58
C PHE A 147 8.89 -1.95 10.96
N PHE A 148 9.43 -3.17 11.00
CA PHE A 148 9.71 -3.92 12.22
C PHE A 148 11.11 -4.51 12.18
N THR A 149 11.75 -4.56 13.36
CA THR A 149 13.07 -5.16 13.51
C THR A 149 12.98 -6.69 13.46
N GLU A 150 14.13 -7.33 13.23
CA GLU A 150 14.22 -8.78 13.31
C GLU A 150 13.87 -9.30 14.71
N GLN A 151 14.26 -8.57 15.76
CA GLN A 151 13.90 -8.91 17.11
C GLN A 151 12.38 -8.89 17.33
N GLN A 152 11.70 -7.83 16.91
CA GLN A 152 10.23 -7.74 16.99
C GLN A 152 9.54 -8.89 16.22
N GLN A 153 10.08 -9.25 15.06
CA GLN A 153 9.54 -10.34 14.24
C GLN A 153 9.68 -11.70 14.93
N ARG A 154 10.80 -11.95 15.63
CA ARG A 154 11.03 -13.20 16.35
C ARG A 154 10.27 -13.31 17.66
N GLU A 155 10.10 -12.20 18.36
CA GLU A 155 9.52 -12.16 19.71
C GLU A 155 8.02 -11.85 19.73
N GLY A 156 7.38 -11.69 18.56
CA GLY A 156 5.96 -11.34 18.46
C GLY A 156 5.69 -9.87 18.79
N GLY A 157 6.66 -8.98 18.53
CA GLY A 157 6.56 -7.53 18.77
C GLY A 157 6.00 -6.73 17.60
N ILE A 158 5.26 -7.35 16.67
CA ILE A 158 4.70 -6.69 15.49
C ILE A 158 3.26 -6.29 15.75
N ASP A 159 3.02 -4.98 15.82
CA ASP A 159 1.67 -4.40 15.85
C ASP A 159 1.37 -3.83 14.46
N TYR A 160 0.66 -4.58 13.60
CA TYR A 160 0.32 -4.15 12.26
C TYR A 160 -1.18 -4.22 12.01
N ASN A 161 -1.71 -3.24 11.31
CA ASN A 161 -3.15 -3.14 11.01
C ASN A 161 -4.03 -3.23 12.25
N TYR A 162 -3.59 -2.55 13.34
CA TYR A 162 -4.26 -2.49 14.64
C TYR A 162 -4.42 -3.84 15.34
N ARG A 163 -3.52 -4.79 15.03
CA ARG A 163 -3.49 -6.14 15.63
C ARG A 163 -2.06 -6.54 15.95
N ARG A 164 -1.92 -7.24 17.08
CA ARG A 164 -0.68 -7.92 17.42
C ARG A 164 -0.53 -9.18 16.57
N GLU A 165 0.58 -9.30 15.86
CA GLU A 165 0.92 -10.54 15.13
C GLU A 165 1.57 -11.53 16.11
N GLU A 166 1.24 -12.83 15.95
CA GLU A 166 1.88 -13.90 16.70
C GLU A 166 3.37 -14.05 16.29
N PRO A 167 4.24 -14.45 17.23
CA PRO A 167 5.63 -14.72 16.93
C PRO A 167 5.76 -15.72 15.79
N ILE A 168 6.70 -15.49 14.89
CA ILE A 168 7.10 -16.50 13.91
C ILE A 168 8.04 -17.47 14.64
N GLU A 169 7.49 -18.57 15.19
CA GLU A 169 8.33 -19.61 15.79
C GLU A 169 9.36 -20.13 14.77
N PRO A 170 10.65 -20.27 15.17
CA PRO A 170 11.63 -20.95 14.35
C PRO A 170 11.15 -22.40 14.19
N ARG A 171 10.69 -22.77 13.01
CA ARG A 171 10.30 -24.17 12.73
C ARG A 171 11.52 -25.07 12.90
N SER A 172 11.43 -26.07 13.77
CA SER A 172 12.45 -27.10 13.89
C SER A 172 12.68 -27.81 12.55
N GLY A 173 13.91 -28.27 12.28
CA GLY A 173 14.31 -28.83 10.99
C GLY A 173 13.37 -29.94 10.43
N GLU A 174 12.82 -30.79 11.30
CA GLU A 174 11.92 -31.88 10.93
C GLU A 174 10.54 -31.40 10.39
N LYS A 175 9.99 -30.29 10.94
CA LYS A 175 8.77 -29.67 10.40
C LYS A 175 9.02 -28.93 9.08
N ARG A 176 10.27 -28.51 8.83
CA ARG A 176 10.65 -27.83 7.58
C ARG A 176 10.61 -28.76 6.36
N GLU A 177 11.09 -29.99 6.50
CA GLU A 177 11.11 -30.97 5.38
C GLU A 177 9.72 -31.48 5.00
N ALA A 178 8.86 -31.79 5.99
CA ALA A 178 7.49 -32.23 5.74
C ALA A 178 6.62 -31.14 5.11
N ASP A 179 6.78 -29.87 5.48
CA ASP A 179 6.02 -28.73 4.94
C ASP A 179 6.49 -28.31 3.53
N ILE A 180 7.77 -28.49 3.21
CA ILE A 180 8.33 -28.27 1.87
C ILE A 180 7.80 -29.30 0.90
N ALA A 181 7.70 -30.57 1.33
CA ALA A 181 7.17 -31.66 0.51
C ALA A 181 5.65 -31.54 0.23
N SER A 182 4.90 -30.84 1.10
CA SER A 182 3.44 -30.69 0.96
C SER A 182 2.99 -29.44 0.19
N ARG A 183 3.86 -28.43 -0.02
CA ARG A 183 3.53 -27.17 -0.68
C ARG A 183 4.13 -27.10 -2.08
N THR A 184 3.32 -27.42 -3.07
CA THR A 184 3.68 -27.27 -4.49
C THR A 184 3.71 -25.81 -4.99
N THR A 185 3.15 -24.86 -4.22
CA THR A 185 3.11 -23.43 -4.61
C THR A 185 3.61 -22.55 -3.45
N PRO A 186 4.62 -21.67 -3.68
CA PRO A 186 5.06 -20.69 -2.68
C PRO A 186 3.91 -19.77 -2.26
N ASP A 187 3.86 -19.38 -0.98
CA ASP A 187 2.90 -18.36 -0.54
C ASP A 187 3.22 -16.98 -1.17
N GLY A 188 2.22 -16.10 -1.19
CA GLY A 188 2.36 -14.79 -1.84
C GLY A 188 3.53 -13.96 -1.31
N ALA A 189 3.83 -14.02 -0.01
CA ALA A 189 4.95 -13.29 0.59
C ALA A 189 6.30 -13.82 0.10
N THR A 190 6.46 -15.13 -0.03
CA THR A 190 7.65 -15.77 -0.58
C THR A 190 7.86 -15.38 -2.05
N LEU A 191 6.80 -15.39 -2.86
CA LEU A 191 6.86 -14.95 -4.25
C LEU A 191 7.27 -13.48 -4.38
N PHE A 192 6.66 -12.60 -3.60
CA PHE A 192 6.98 -11.17 -3.63
C PHE A 192 8.38 -10.87 -3.11
N ALA A 193 8.85 -11.59 -2.08
CA ALA A 193 10.23 -11.49 -1.63
C ALA A 193 11.22 -11.83 -2.74
N GLY A 194 11.03 -12.94 -3.42
CA GLY A 194 11.86 -13.32 -4.58
C GLY A 194 11.81 -12.28 -5.70
N MET A 195 10.63 -11.76 -6.06
CA MET A 195 10.50 -10.69 -7.05
C MET A 195 11.14 -9.37 -6.61
N SER A 196 11.24 -9.13 -5.29
CA SER A 196 11.91 -7.96 -4.72
C SER A 196 13.41 -8.18 -4.48
N GLY A 197 13.94 -9.37 -4.81
CA GLY A 197 15.34 -9.74 -4.67
C GLY A 197 15.80 -9.85 -3.21
N THR A 198 14.92 -10.31 -2.32
CA THR A 198 15.21 -10.51 -0.90
C THR A 198 14.56 -11.80 -0.38
N ASP A 199 14.85 -12.17 0.86
CA ASP A 199 14.22 -13.31 1.53
C ASP A 199 12.87 -12.91 2.17
N LYS A 200 12.03 -13.91 2.49
CA LYS A 200 10.71 -13.71 3.09
C LYS A 200 10.77 -12.98 4.44
N ALA A 201 11.73 -13.28 5.30
CA ALA A 201 11.81 -12.66 6.62
C ALA A 201 12.14 -11.18 6.50
N THR A 202 13.11 -10.81 5.68
CA THR A 202 13.46 -9.43 5.36
C THR A 202 12.28 -8.70 4.68
N TYR A 203 11.63 -9.35 3.71
CA TYR A 203 10.48 -8.77 3.01
C TYR A 203 9.32 -8.45 3.96
N THR A 204 9.00 -9.35 4.88
CA THR A 204 7.85 -9.18 5.77
C THR A 204 8.11 -8.24 6.96
N ARG A 205 9.32 -7.70 7.12
CA ARG A 205 9.59 -6.60 8.05
C ARG A 205 9.14 -5.24 7.52
N GLU A 206 9.07 -5.06 6.20
CA GLU A 206 8.42 -3.90 5.58
C GLU A 206 6.93 -4.18 5.41
N ARG A 207 6.10 -3.17 5.61
CA ARG A 207 4.63 -3.26 5.48
C ARG A 207 4.08 -2.09 4.69
N PRO A 208 3.04 -2.31 3.86
CA PRO A 208 2.41 -1.22 3.14
C PRO A 208 1.40 -0.50 4.03
N GLY A 209 1.21 0.78 3.76
CA GLY A 209 0.20 1.59 4.44
C GLY A 209 -0.05 2.90 3.70
N ILE A 210 -1.04 3.63 4.15
CA ILE A 210 -1.25 5.04 3.84
C ILE A 210 -1.49 5.79 5.13
N SER A 211 -0.89 6.98 5.27
CA SER A 211 -1.14 7.91 6.37
C SER A 211 -1.51 9.28 5.83
N ALA A 212 -2.42 9.96 6.51
CA ALA A 212 -2.86 11.31 6.21
C ALA A 212 -2.44 12.26 7.33
N PHE A 213 -2.04 13.46 6.94
CA PHE A 213 -1.60 14.51 7.85
C PHE A 213 -2.22 15.85 7.46
N ALA A 214 -2.45 16.70 8.47
CA ALA A 214 -2.83 18.09 8.30
C ALA A 214 -1.72 19.01 8.84
N LEU A 215 -1.57 20.19 8.25
CA LEU A 215 -0.68 21.25 8.71
C LEU A 215 -1.52 22.47 9.04
N GLU A 216 -1.62 22.81 10.33
CA GLU A 216 -2.32 23.98 10.82
C GLU A 216 -1.40 24.80 11.73
N ASP A 217 -1.29 26.10 11.49
CA ASP A 217 -0.47 27.05 12.28
C ASP A 217 0.98 26.58 12.51
N GLY A 218 1.57 25.91 11.50
CA GLY A 218 2.93 25.37 11.57
C GLY A 218 3.06 24.04 12.35
N VAL A 219 1.95 23.49 12.83
CA VAL A 219 1.90 22.21 13.55
C VAL A 219 1.38 21.12 12.64
N VAL A 220 2.09 19.98 12.58
CA VAL A 220 1.67 18.78 11.84
C VAL A 220 0.84 17.89 12.75
N TYR A 221 -0.28 17.42 12.23
CA TYR A 221 -1.16 16.46 12.89
C TYR A 221 -1.29 15.21 12.03
N HIS A 222 -1.23 14.03 12.66
CA HIS A 222 -1.65 12.77 12.06
C HIS A 222 -3.16 12.63 12.20
N THR A 223 -3.85 12.37 11.10
CA THR A 223 -5.33 12.37 11.07
C THR A 223 -5.92 11.00 10.75
N TYR A 224 -5.19 10.16 9.98
CA TYR A 224 -5.69 8.84 9.57
C TYR A 224 -4.55 7.93 9.11
N SER A 225 -4.71 6.63 9.34
CA SER A 225 -3.90 5.61 8.68
C SER A 225 -4.74 4.39 8.31
N ALA A 226 -4.34 3.71 7.22
CA ALA A 226 -4.89 2.42 6.83
C ALA A 226 -3.78 1.51 6.30
N TYR A 227 -3.96 0.21 6.51
CA TYR A 227 -2.99 -0.82 6.22
C TYR A 227 -3.64 -2.03 5.56
N ALA A 228 -2.82 -2.95 5.05
CA ALA A 228 -3.28 -4.21 4.48
C ALA A 228 -4.44 -4.00 3.48
N ARG A 229 -5.56 -4.67 3.68
CA ARG A 229 -6.74 -4.54 2.85
C ARG A 229 -7.46 -3.18 2.92
N GLY A 230 -7.10 -2.34 3.89
CA GLY A 230 -7.51 -0.93 3.90
C GLY A 230 -6.98 -0.13 2.70
N LEU A 231 -5.98 -0.68 1.98
CA LEU A 231 -5.42 -0.11 0.75
C LEU A 231 -6.17 -0.54 -0.53
N ASP A 232 -7.12 -1.47 -0.45
CA ASP A 232 -7.85 -1.99 -1.63
C ASP A 232 -8.54 -0.87 -2.41
N GLY A 233 -9.02 0.17 -1.72
CA GLY A 233 -9.63 1.35 -2.36
C GLY A 233 -8.67 2.18 -3.20
N LEU A 234 -7.35 2.07 -2.98
CA LEU A 234 -6.31 2.73 -3.76
C LEU A 234 -5.85 1.90 -4.96
N TRP A 235 -6.25 0.65 -5.02
CA TRP A 235 -5.90 -0.28 -6.10
C TRP A 235 -6.97 -0.25 -7.19
N GLY A 236 -6.99 0.83 -7.94
CA GLY A 236 -8.04 1.12 -8.94
C GLY A 236 -8.25 0.03 -9.99
N MET A 237 -7.20 -0.74 -10.32
CA MET A 237 -7.26 -1.85 -11.27
C MET A 237 -8.37 -2.87 -10.92
N TYR A 238 -8.55 -3.20 -9.64
CA TYR A 238 -9.59 -4.15 -9.22
C TYR A 238 -11.00 -3.63 -9.45
N GLN A 239 -11.21 -2.32 -9.39
CA GLN A 239 -12.49 -1.71 -9.73
C GLN A 239 -12.88 -1.93 -11.20
N TRP A 240 -11.88 -1.99 -12.09
CA TRP A 240 -12.10 -2.32 -13.50
C TRP A 240 -12.36 -3.81 -13.70
N LEU A 241 -11.55 -4.67 -13.08
CA LEU A 241 -11.70 -6.13 -13.17
C LEU A 241 -13.05 -6.60 -12.64
N ASP A 242 -13.54 -6.04 -11.53
CA ASP A 242 -14.84 -6.37 -10.95
C ASP A 242 -16.02 -6.06 -11.90
N ARG A 243 -15.81 -5.20 -12.91
CA ARG A 243 -16.81 -4.88 -13.96
C ARG A 243 -16.59 -5.67 -15.24
N ALA A 244 -15.49 -6.38 -15.39
CA ALA A 244 -15.21 -7.22 -16.54
C ALA A 244 -16.04 -8.54 -16.47
N PRO A 245 -16.44 -9.13 -17.62
CA PRO A 245 -17.28 -10.32 -17.62
C PRO A 245 -16.73 -11.52 -16.88
N LYS A 246 -15.40 -11.65 -16.77
CA LYS A 246 -14.72 -12.72 -16.01
C LYS A 246 -14.39 -12.31 -14.57
N GLY A 247 -14.72 -11.08 -14.16
CA GLY A 247 -14.32 -10.55 -12.86
C GLY A 247 -12.79 -10.50 -12.71
N ARG A 248 -12.30 -10.69 -11.49
CA ARG A 248 -10.86 -10.71 -11.19
C ARG A 248 -10.14 -11.93 -11.78
N ASN A 249 -10.82 -13.04 -11.96
CA ASN A 249 -10.31 -14.29 -12.56
C ASN A 249 -8.91 -14.69 -12.01
N GLU A 250 -8.73 -14.59 -10.72
CA GLU A 250 -7.44 -14.81 -10.05
C GLU A 250 -7.17 -16.29 -9.82
N THR A 251 -6.00 -16.76 -10.25
CA THR A 251 -5.50 -18.12 -9.99
C THR A 251 -4.21 -18.05 -9.15
N GLY A 252 -4.24 -17.26 -8.07
CA GLY A 252 -3.06 -16.94 -7.25
C GLY A 252 -2.48 -15.55 -7.55
N VAL A 253 -1.21 -15.36 -7.28
CA VAL A 253 -0.53 -14.07 -7.54
C VAL A 253 -0.21 -13.96 -9.03
N TRP A 254 -1.00 -13.20 -9.76
CA TRP A 254 -0.87 -13.01 -11.21
C TRP A 254 -0.23 -11.68 -11.61
N PHE A 255 -0.39 -10.62 -10.81
CA PHE A 255 0.14 -9.29 -11.13
C PHE A 255 1.65 -9.22 -10.98
N ARG A 256 2.26 -8.35 -11.79
CA ARG A 256 3.69 -8.04 -11.86
C ARG A 256 3.85 -6.53 -11.83
N ARG A 257 5.09 -6.05 -11.83
CA ARG A 257 5.35 -4.65 -12.17
C ARG A 257 4.97 -4.44 -13.63
N ARG A 258 4.48 -3.25 -13.98
CA ARG A 258 3.91 -3.00 -15.31
C ARG A 258 4.90 -3.25 -16.46
N ASP A 259 6.20 -3.12 -16.21
CA ASP A 259 7.27 -3.37 -17.18
C ASP A 259 7.71 -4.85 -17.28
N GLU A 260 7.11 -5.72 -16.49
CA GLU A 260 7.41 -7.16 -16.44
C GLU A 260 6.34 -8.02 -17.15
N TYR A 261 5.25 -7.42 -17.61
CA TYR A 261 4.28 -8.13 -18.44
C TYR A 261 4.87 -8.36 -19.83
N LYS A 262 4.75 -9.59 -20.32
CA LYS A 262 5.09 -9.89 -21.71
C LYS A 262 3.99 -9.29 -22.60
N ALA A 263 4.41 -8.55 -23.63
CA ALA A 263 3.54 -8.07 -24.70
C ALA A 263 2.97 -9.25 -25.50
#